data_e68fd19322b6ab6151c38672b55070aa
#
_entry.id   e68fd19322b6ab6151c38672b55070aa
#
_cell.length_a   1.000
_cell.length_b   1.000
_cell.length_c   1.000
_cell.angle_alpha   90.00
_cell.angle_beta   90.00
_cell.angle_gamma   90.00
#
_symmetry.space_group_name_H-M   'P 1'
#
loop_
_entity.id
_entity.type
_entity.pdbx_description
1 polymer ?
#
loop_
_entity_poly.entity_id
_entity_poly.type
_entity_poly.pdbx_seq_one_letter_code
_entity_poly.pdbx_strand_id
1 'polypeptide(L)'
;MSKVIGIDLGTTNSCVAVMEGGEAVVIANAEGNRTTPSVVAFSKTGERMVGQVAKRQAITNPDRTISSIKREMGTDHRVTIDGKSYTP
;
A
#
# COMPACT_ATOMS: atom_id res chain seq x y z
N MET A 1 12.85 22.66 -7.57
CA MET A 1 13.88 21.65 -7.31
C MET A 1 13.26 20.28 -7.21
N SER A 2 13.90 19.31 -7.81
CA SER A 2 13.44 17.93 -7.71
C SER A 2 13.95 17.29 -6.42
N LYS A 3 13.17 16.38 -5.86
CA LYS A 3 13.56 15.58 -4.69
C LYS A 3 13.69 14.13 -5.09
N VAL A 4 14.63 13.44 -4.46
CA VAL A 4 14.79 12.01 -4.65
C VAL A 4 14.03 11.29 -3.55
N ILE A 5 13.16 10.37 -3.94
CA ILE A 5 12.35 9.57 -3.03
C ILE A 5 12.74 8.11 -3.19
N GLY A 6 12.95 7.44 -2.07
CA GLY A 6 13.17 5.99 -2.05
C GLY A 6 11.96 5.29 -1.48
N ILE A 7 11.51 4.23 -2.13
CA ILE A 7 10.39 3.43 -1.66
C ILE A 7 10.87 2.01 -1.46
N ASP A 8 10.68 1.49 -0.25
CA ASP A 8 10.90 0.09 0.07
C ASP A 8 9.54 -0.60 0.09
N LEU A 9 9.20 -1.27 -1.00
CA LEU A 9 7.94 -1.97 -1.14
C LEU A 9 8.10 -3.40 -0.62
N GLY A 10 7.83 -3.59 0.67
CA GLY A 10 7.88 -4.91 1.28
C GLY A 10 6.59 -5.69 1.08
N THR A 11 6.66 -7.00 1.25
CA THR A 11 5.48 -7.87 1.14
C THR A 11 4.43 -7.53 2.20
N THR A 12 4.88 -7.24 3.41
CA THR A 12 4.00 -6.98 4.56
C THR A 12 3.90 -5.50 4.88
N ASN A 13 5.03 -4.79 4.84
CA ASN A 13 5.10 -3.37 5.16
C ASN A 13 5.95 -2.64 4.14
N SER A 14 5.60 -1.39 3.91
CA SER A 14 6.33 -0.50 3.00
C SER A 14 6.79 0.74 3.75
N CYS A 15 7.83 1.40 3.25
CA CYS A 15 8.25 2.69 3.79
C CYS A 15 8.75 3.59 2.68
N VAL A 16 8.75 4.89 2.95
CA VAL A 16 9.18 5.92 2.01
C VAL A 16 10.19 6.81 2.71
N ALA A 17 11.26 7.15 2.01
CA ALA A 17 12.27 8.06 2.50
C ALA A 17 12.53 9.15 1.48
N VAL A 18 12.98 10.30 1.96
CA VAL A 18 13.38 11.42 1.11
C VAL A 18 14.82 11.80 1.46
N MET A 19 15.57 12.25 0.47
CA MET A 19 16.93 12.74 0.70
C MET A 19 16.88 14.18 1.21
N GLU A 20 17.46 14.41 2.38
CA GLU A 20 17.58 15.74 2.97
C GLU A 20 19.03 15.92 3.45
N GLY A 21 19.69 16.95 2.94
CA GLY A 21 21.06 17.25 3.36
C GLY A 21 22.06 16.11 3.18
N GLY A 22 21.87 15.28 2.16
CA GLY A 22 22.73 14.14 1.89
C GLY A 22 22.40 12.89 2.70
N GLU A 23 21.30 12.92 3.46
CA GLU A 23 20.87 11.78 4.26
C GLU A 23 19.46 11.35 3.88
N ALA A 24 19.21 10.05 3.95
CA ALA A 24 17.87 9.51 3.74
C ALA A 24 17.05 9.62 5.03
N VAL A 25 15.93 10.28 4.94
CA VAL A 25 15.03 10.49 6.09
C VAL A 25 13.71 9.79 5.81
N VAL A 26 13.32 8.87 6.68
CA VAL A 26 12.05 8.14 6.54
C VAL A 26 10.89 9.09 6.85
N ILE A 27 9.90 9.09 5.95
CA ILE A 27 8.74 9.94 6.07
C ILE A 27 7.65 9.18 6.84
N ALA A 28 7.07 9.83 7.86
CA ALA A 28 5.93 9.28 8.56
C ALA A 28 4.68 9.36 7.67
N ASN A 29 3.83 8.35 7.74
CA ASN A 29 2.58 8.35 6.99
C ASN A 29 1.53 9.25 7.68
N ALA A 30 0.33 9.31 7.10
CA ALA A 30 -0.74 10.16 7.61
C ALA A 30 -1.14 9.81 9.06
N GLU A 31 -0.85 8.61 9.51
CA GLU A 31 -1.15 8.15 10.86
C GLU A 31 0.03 8.30 11.82
N GLY A 32 1.13 8.89 11.38
CA GLY A 32 2.31 9.12 12.18
C GLY A 32 3.27 7.94 12.28
N ASN A 33 3.05 6.88 11.54
CA ASN A 33 3.92 5.71 11.53
C ASN A 33 4.94 5.79 10.41
N ARG A 34 6.13 5.25 10.65
CA ARG A 34 7.22 5.23 9.66
C ARG A 34 7.11 4.09 8.66
N THR A 35 6.28 3.11 8.95
CA THR A 35 5.97 2.03 8.02
C THR A 35 4.48 2.02 7.74
N THR A 36 4.13 1.59 6.53
CA THR A 36 2.75 1.49 6.07
C THR A 36 2.49 0.04 5.70
N PRO A 37 1.47 -0.60 6.26
CA PRO A 37 1.11 -1.96 5.84
C PRO A 37 0.87 -2.00 4.33
N SER A 38 1.42 -3.01 3.67
CA SER A 38 1.27 -3.19 2.22
C SER A 38 -0.09 -3.82 1.92
N VAL A 39 -1.15 -3.09 2.26
CA VAL A 39 -2.54 -3.54 2.14
C VAL A 39 -3.33 -2.44 1.46
N VAL A 40 -4.14 -2.83 0.49
CA VAL A 40 -5.08 -1.95 -0.21
C VAL A 40 -6.46 -2.57 -0.11
N ALA A 41 -7.46 -1.76 0.17
CA ALA A 41 -8.83 -2.21 0.24
C ALA A 41 -9.76 -1.22 -0.44
N PHE A 42 -10.95 -1.71 -0.80
CA PHE A 42 -12.01 -0.87 -1.35
C PHE A 42 -13.22 -0.99 -0.44
N SER A 43 -13.75 0.15 -0.02
CA SER A 43 -14.95 0.17 0.79
C SER A 43 -16.16 -0.25 -0.05
N LYS A 44 -17.28 -0.49 0.61
CA LYS A 44 -18.54 -0.85 -0.09
C LYS A 44 -19.00 0.27 -1.02
N THR A 45 -18.59 1.50 -0.75
CA THR A 45 -18.91 2.67 -1.58
C THR A 45 -17.89 2.91 -2.68
N GLY A 46 -16.84 2.07 -2.78
CA GLY A 46 -15.82 2.17 -3.80
C GLY A 46 -14.63 3.04 -3.43
N GLU A 47 -14.53 3.50 -2.20
CA GLU A 47 -13.37 4.28 -1.74
C GLU A 47 -12.15 3.40 -1.57
N ARG A 48 -11.02 3.87 -2.06
CA ARG A 48 -9.74 3.17 -1.89
C ARG A 48 -9.14 3.48 -0.53
N MET A 49 -8.76 2.44 0.18
CA MET A 49 -8.07 2.55 1.45
C MET A 49 -6.69 1.93 1.34
N VAL A 50 -5.70 2.52 1.97
CA VAL A 50 -4.31 2.05 1.91
C VAL A 50 -3.71 2.03 3.30
N GLY A 51 -2.91 1.01 3.59
CA GLY A 51 -2.15 0.92 4.82
C GLY A 51 -2.96 0.44 6.00
N GLN A 52 -2.78 1.08 7.16
CA GLN A 52 -3.38 0.63 8.41
C GLN A 52 -4.90 0.61 8.38
N VAL A 53 -5.51 1.59 7.74
CA VAL A 53 -6.97 1.66 7.60
C VAL A 53 -7.47 0.43 6.82
N ALA A 54 -6.78 0.09 5.74
CA ALA A 54 -7.12 -1.10 4.94
C ALA A 54 -6.93 -2.38 5.75
N LYS A 55 -5.85 -2.46 6.50
CA LYS A 55 -5.53 -3.63 7.31
C LYS A 55 -6.55 -3.85 8.43
N ARG A 56 -6.98 -2.78 9.08
CA ARG A 56 -7.93 -2.87 10.20
C ARG A 56 -9.28 -3.45 9.78
N GLN A 57 -9.76 -3.14 8.60
CA GLN A 57 -11.06 -3.60 8.13
C GLN A 57 -10.99 -4.93 7.35
N ALA A 58 -9.82 -5.53 7.24
CA ALA A 58 -9.64 -6.77 6.48
C ALA A 58 -10.51 -7.91 7.00
N ILE A 59 -10.71 -7.98 8.30
CA ILE A 59 -11.51 -9.03 8.94
C ILE A 59 -12.99 -8.93 8.53
N THR A 60 -13.50 -7.70 8.42
CA THR A 60 -14.90 -7.44 8.07
C THR A 60 -15.15 -7.30 6.57
N ASN A 61 -14.09 -7.18 5.79
CA ASN A 61 -14.18 -6.92 4.35
C ASN A 61 -13.10 -7.67 3.57
N PRO A 62 -12.95 -9.00 3.78
CA PRO A 62 -11.84 -9.75 3.18
C PRO A 62 -11.88 -9.81 1.65
N ASP A 63 -13.07 -9.84 1.05
CA ASP A 63 -13.20 -9.96 -0.40
C ASP A 63 -12.77 -8.71 -1.15
N ARG A 64 -12.66 -7.59 -0.46
CA ARG A 64 -12.29 -6.30 -1.04
C ARG A 64 -10.97 -5.78 -0.49
N THR A 65 -10.19 -6.64 0.15
CA THR A 65 -8.90 -6.30 0.75
C THR A 65 -7.80 -7.11 0.08
N ILE A 66 -6.78 -6.43 -0.40
CA ILE A 66 -5.62 -7.05 -1.07
C ILE A 66 -4.41 -6.87 -0.17
N SER A 67 -3.79 -7.98 0.21
CA SER A 67 -2.56 -7.98 1.00
C SER A 67 -1.53 -8.88 0.34
N SER A 68 -0.26 -8.68 0.67
CA SER A 68 0.86 -9.50 0.17
C SER A 68 0.91 -9.60 -1.35
N ILE A 69 0.45 -8.59 -2.07
CA ILE A 69 0.38 -8.59 -3.53
C ILE A 69 1.76 -8.64 -4.18
N LYS A 70 2.81 -8.26 -3.44
CA LYS A 70 4.18 -8.28 -3.96
C LYS A 70 4.57 -9.67 -4.45
N ARG A 71 4.01 -10.73 -3.87
CA ARG A 71 4.27 -12.12 -4.29
C ARG A 71 3.74 -12.40 -5.70
N GLU A 72 2.79 -11.59 -6.17
CA GLU A 72 2.15 -11.74 -7.47
C GLU A 72 2.66 -10.75 -8.51
N MET A 73 3.64 -9.91 -8.14
CA MET A 73 4.22 -8.93 -9.07
C MET A 73 4.89 -9.64 -10.23
N GLY A 74 4.65 -9.15 -11.43
CA GLY A 74 5.20 -9.75 -12.65
C GLY A 74 4.43 -10.96 -13.17
N THR A 75 3.30 -11.32 -12.55
CA THR A 75 2.46 -12.43 -12.97
C THR A 75 1.18 -11.92 -13.64
N ASP A 76 0.36 -12.83 -14.15
CA ASP A 76 -0.94 -12.52 -14.72
C ASP A 76 -2.05 -12.46 -13.68
N HIS A 77 -1.68 -12.46 -12.40
CA HIS A 77 -2.65 -12.39 -11.32
C HIS A 77 -3.56 -11.17 -11.45
N ARG A 78 -4.85 -11.37 -11.24
CA ARG A 78 -5.84 -10.29 -11.33
C ARG A 78 -6.79 -10.36 -10.15
N VAL A 79 -7.19 -9.18 -9.70
CA VAL A 79 -8.19 -9.03 -8.65
C VAL A 79 -9.34 -8.23 -9.24
N THR A 80 -10.56 -8.74 -9.08
CA THR A 80 -11.76 -8.06 -9.59
C THR A 80 -12.50 -7.42 -8.43
N ILE A 81 -12.66 -6.10 -8.48
CA ILE A 81 -13.39 -5.31 -7.48
C ILE A 81 -14.41 -4.45 -8.22
N ASP A 82 -15.69 -4.60 -7.85
CA ASP A 82 -16.79 -3.84 -8.47
C ASP A 82 -16.80 -3.92 -10.00
N GLY A 83 -16.49 -5.09 -10.54
CA GLY A 83 -16.46 -5.31 -11.97
C GLY A 83 -15.22 -4.80 -12.68
N LYS A 84 -14.27 -4.21 -11.95
CA LYS A 84 -13.00 -3.77 -12.50
C LYS A 84 -11.90 -4.76 -12.18
N SER A 85 -11.07 -5.08 -13.17
CA SER A 85 -9.94 -5.98 -13.02
C SER A 85 -8.66 -5.18 -12.75
N TYR A 86 -7.93 -5.57 -11.71
CA TYR A 86 -6.68 -4.91 -11.32
C TYR A 86 -5.53 -5.91 -11.40
N THR A 87 -4.38 -5.43 -11.82
CA THR A 87 -3.12 -6.19 -11.78
C THR A 87 -2.25 -5.70 -10.64
N PRO A 88 -1.26 -6.50 -10.19
CA PRO A 88 -0.31 -6.08 -9.16
C PRO A 88 0.44 -4.79 -9.51
#